data_e1fb08fe18e6521e190e35100ae86ee8
#
_entry.id   e1fb08fe18e6521e190e35100ae86ee8
#
_cell.length_a   1.000
_cell.length_b   1.000
_cell.length_c   1.000
_cell.angle_alpha   90.00
_cell.angle_beta   90.00
_cell.angle_gamma   90.00
#
_symmetry.space_group_name_H-M   'P 1'
#
loop_
_entity.id
_entity.type
_entity.pdbx_description
1 polymer ?
#
loop_
_entity_poly.entity_id
_entity_poly.type
_entity_poly.pdbx_seq_one_letter_code
_entity_poly.pdbx_strand_id
1 'polypeptide(L)'
;MLFQAKELKEAGCNEIDMVLNIGKLKSGMLNDIEDEIREIKAAVSPLPLKVIMEVVLLTDEEIKTASSIILKAGADYIKTGTGWAGATTLHHIDLIKETVGDAIKLKVAGGVRTLDTLLEMYQMGVSRFGIGYKSALSIMEECINRETHE
;
A
#
# COMPACT_ATOMS: atom_id res chain seq x y z
N MET A 1 -0.52 -7.52 16.96
CA MET A 1 -1.28 -7.40 15.68
C MET A 1 -2.10 -8.64 15.35
N LEU A 2 -1.61 -9.87 15.52
CA LEU A 2 -2.34 -11.10 15.19
C LEU A 2 -3.73 -11.21 15.85
N PHE A 3 -3.82 -10.94 17.16
CA PHE A 3 -5.12 -10.96 17.88
C PHE A 3 -6.13 -9.99 17.24
N GLN A 4 -5.72 -8.75 16.98
CA GLN A 4 -6.59 -7.74 16.34
C GLN A 4 -7.05 -8.17 14.93
N ALA A 5 -6.17 -8.80 14.16
CA ALA A 5 -6.51 -9.28 12.82
C ALA A 5 -7.59 -10.37 12.86
N LYS A 6 -7.53 -11.28 13.83
CA LYS A 6 -8.55 -12.32 14.05
C LYS A 6 -9.90 -11.69 14.46
N GLU A 7 -9.88 -10.78 15.42
CA GLU A 7 -11.10 -10.06 15.87
C GLU A 7 -11.77 -9.30 14.72
N LEU A 8 -10.97 -8.63 13.86
CA LEU A 8 -11.51 -7.91 12.70
C LEU A 8 -12.13 -8.86 11.65
N LYS A 9 -11.53 -10.03 11.44
CA LYS A 9 -12.11 -11.06 10.58
C LYS A 9 -13.43 -11.57 11.13
N GLU A 10 -13.50 -11.88 12.43
CA GLU A 10 -14.72 -12.33 13.11
C GLU A 10 -15.81 -11.26 13.12
N ALA A 11 -15.43 -9.97 13.20
CA ALA A 11 -16.33 -8.83 13.08
C ALA A 11 -16.89 -8.61 11.67
N GLY A 12 -16.47 -9.41 10.66
CA GLY A 12 -17.00 -9.37 9.30
C GLY A 12 -16.30 -8.37 8.37
N CYS A 13 -15.07 -7.96 8.67
CA CYS A 13 -14.28 -7.17 7.72
C CYS A 13 -14.02 -7.97 6.44
N ASN A 14 -14.06 -7.29 5.29
CA ASN A 14 -13.81 -7.92 3.99
C ASN A 14 -12.34 -7.84 3.56
N GLU A 15 -11.55 -6.95 4.15
CA GLU A 15 -10.13 -6.73 3.87
C GLU A 15 -9.43 -6.26 5.15
N ILE A 16 -8.17 -6.60 5.30
CA ILE A 16 -7.36 -6.19 6.46
C ILE A 16 -6.16 -5.36 5.98
N ASP A 17 -5.95 -4.21 6.59
CA ASP A 17 -4.76 -3.38 6.43
C ASP A 17 -3.92 -3.49 7.73
N MET A 18 -2.64 -3.85 7.63
CA MET A 18 -1.69 -3.83 8.74
C MET A 18 -0.55 -2.85 8.45
N VAL A 19 0.04 -2.27 9.48
CA VAL A 19 1.25 -1.46 9.32
C VAL A 19 2.47 -2.34 9.53
N LEU A 20 3.46 -2.22 8.62
CA LEU A 20 4.76 -2.87 8.75
C LEU A 20 5.43 -2.47 10.08
N ASN A 21 6.12 -3.41 10.71
CA ASN A 21 6.91 -3.07 11.89
C ASN A 21 8.20 -2.34 11.48
N ILE A 22 8.10 -0.99 11.33
CA ILE A 22 9.19 -0.12 10.88
C ILE A 22 10.38 -0.20 11.84
N GLY A 23 10.14 -0.34 13.14
CA GLY A 23 11.19 -0.47 14.13
C GLY A 23 12.04 -1.73 13.90
N LYS A 24 11.42 -2.86 13.63
CA LYS A 24 12.12 -4.11 13.28
C LYS A 24 12.87 -3.97 11.94
N LEU A 25 12.27 -3.31 10.94
CA LEU A 25 12.91 -3.08 9.65
C LEU A 25 14.23 -2.31 9.83
N LYS A 26 14.17 -1.19 10.54
CA LYS A 26 15.34 -0.34 10.82
C LYS A 26 16.40 -1.03 11.72
N SER A 27 16.00 -2.03 12.47
CA SER A 27 16.89 -2.84 13.30
C SER A 27 17.44 -4.08 12.59
N GLY A 28 17.11 -4.29 11.31
CA GLY A 28 17.56 -5.44 10.53
C GLY A 28 16.90 -6.78 10.91
N MET A 29 15.82 -6.76 11.69
CA MET A 29 15.08 -7.97 12.11
C MET A 29 14.13 -8.44 10.99
N LEU A 30 14.68 -8.75 9.81
CA LEU A 30 13.92 -8.95 8.58
C LEU A 30 13.08 -10.24 8.62
N ASN A 31 13.60 -11.32 9.19
CA ASN A 31 12.89 -12.59 9.31
C ASN A 31 11.65 -12.45 10.22
N ASP A 32 11.77 -11.68 11.30
CA ASP A 32 10.65 -11.43 12.21
C ASP A 32 9.48 -10.70 11.54
N ILE A 33 9.79 -9.81 10.58
CA ILE A 33 8.77 -9.09 9.81
C ILE A 33 8.08 -10.05 8.84
N GLU A 34 8.86 -10.85 8.11
CA GLU A 34 8.34 -11.82 7.16
C GLU A 34 7.41 -12.82 7.87
N ASP A 35 7.84 -13.35 9.01
CA ASP A 35 7.07 -14.30 9.82
C ASP A 35 5.77 -13.66 10.37
N GLU A 36 5.84 -12.42 10.88
CA GLU A 36 4.67 -11.69 11.38
C GLU A 36 3.62 -11.49 10.27
N ILE A 37 4.03 -11.06 9.07
CA ILE A 37 3.13 -10.88 7.94
C ILE A 37 2.53 -12.23 7.51
N ARG A 38 3.34 -13.28 7.41
CA ARG A 38 2.89 -14.62 7.04
C ARG A 38 1.87 -15.19 8.02
N GLU A 39 2.12 -15.02 9.33
CA GLU A 39 1.21 -15.46 10.38
C GLU A 39 -0.14 -14.73 10.31
N ILE A 40 -0.12 -13.41 10.13
CA ILE A 40 -1.33 -12.61 9.98
C ILE A 40 -2.07 -13.00 8.70
N LYS A 41 -1.37 -13.16 7.56
CA LYS A 41 -1.99 -13.59 6.30
C LYS A 41 -2.70 -14.94 6.44
N ALA A 42 -2.06 -15.89 7.09
CA ALA A 42 -2.67 -17.20 7.34
C ALA A 42 -3.93 -17.08 8.22
N ALA A 43 -3.89 -16.26 9.27
CA ALA A 43 -5.00 -16.07 10.19
C ALA A 43 -6.22 -15.40 9.54
N VAL A 44 -6.00 -14.44 8.64
CA VAL A 44 -7.10 -13.69 7.98
C VAL A 44 -7.59 -14.35 6.69
N SER A 45 -6.89 -15.35 6.17
CA SER A 45 -7.31 -16.04 4.94
C SER A 45 -8.80 -16.45 5.01
N PRO A 46 -9.59 -16.30 3.92
CA PRO A 46 -9.21 -15.89 2.57
C PRO A 46 -9.21 -14.37 2.32
N LEU A 47 -9.34 -13.53 3.34
CA LEU A 47 -9.42 -12.08 3.17
C LEU A 47 -8.10 -11.51 2.59
N PRO A 48 -8.19 -10.48 1.72
CA PRO A 48 -7.02 -9.74 1.28
C PRO A 48 -6.31 -9.05 2.44
N LEU A 49 -5.00 -9.23 2.51
CA LEU A 49 -4.10 -8.52 3.44
C LEU A 49 -3.33 -7.46 2.69
N LYS A 50 -3.38 -6.21 3.19
CA LYS A 50 -2.56 -5.11 2.70
C LYS A 50 -1.55 -4.72 3.76
N VAL A 51 -0.27 -4.61 3.38
CA VAL A 51 0.79 -4.18 4.29
C VAL A 51 1.18 -2.74 3.97
N ILE A 52 1.00 -1.86 4.94
CA ILE A 52 1.34 -0.43 4.85
C ILE A 52 2.82 -0.28 5.18
N MET A 53 3.63 0.17 4.22
CA MET A 53 5.06 0.39 4.42
C MET A 53 5.38 1.72 5.10
N GLU A 54 4.54 2.74 4.92
CA GLU A 54 4.79 4.14 5.30
C GLU A 54 6.10 4.66 4.67
N VAL A 55 6.16 4.60 3.34
CA VAL A 55 7.36 4.83 2.52
C VAL A 55 8.13 6.11 2.86
N VAL A 56 7.44 7.16 3.29
CA VAL A 56 8.06 8.46 3.65
C VAL A 56 8.97 8.40 4.88
N LEU A 57 8.91 7.32 5.65
CA LEU A 57 9.77 7.07 6.81
C LEU A 57 10.96 6.15 6.48
N LEU A 58 11.05 5.69 5.23
CA LEU A 58 12.02 4.69 4.78
C LEU A 58 13.02 5.30 3.79
N THR A 59 14.22 4.75 3.77
CA THR A 59 15.19 4.99 2.70
C THR A 59 14.82 4.14 1.48
N ASP A 60 15.40 4.46 0.32
CA ASP A 60 15.20 3.70 -0.92
C ASP A 60 15.52 2.21 -0.74
N GLU A 61 16.61 1.88 -0.04
CA GLU A 61 17.01 0.50 0.25
C GLU A 61 16.04 -0.20 1.22
N GLU A 62 15.52 0.53 2.20
CA GLU A 62 14.51 -0.01 3.11
C GLU A 62 13.17 -0.26 2.37
N ILE A 63 12.79 0.58 1.39
CA ILE A 63 11.62 0.38 0.54
C ILE A 63 11.77 -0.90 -0.28
N LYS A 64 12.92 -1.10 -0.95
CA LYS A 64 13.20 -2.31 -1.73
C LYS A 64 13.18 -3.56 -0.85
N THR A 65 13.85 -3.50 0.31
CA THR A 65 13.89 -4.60 1.27
C THR A 65 12.48 -4.96 1.77
N ALA A 66 11.71 -3.97 2.20
CA ALA A 66 10.33 -4.17 2.68
C ALA A 66 9.42 -4.74 1.57
N SER A 67 9.54 -4.23 0.34
CA SER A 67 8.77 -4.73 -0.81
C SER A 67 9.02 -6.22 -1.05
N SER A 68 10.29 -6.64 -1.02
CA SER A 68 10.67 -8.06 -1.18
C SER A 68 10.10 -8.92 -0.05
N ILE A 69 10.18 -8.46 1.20
CA ILE A 69 9.66 -9.20 2.37
C ILE A 69 8.15 -9.35 2.29
N ILE A 70 7.42 -8.28 1.96
CA ILE A 70 5.95 -8.29 1.87
C ILE A 70 5.48 -9.28 0.79
N LEU A 71 6.15 -9.27 -0.38
CA LEU A 71 5.88 -10.23 -1.45
C LEU A 71 6.12 -11.67 -1.00
N LYS A 72 7.29 -11.94 -0.40
CA LYS A 72 7.67 -13.29 0.10
C LYS A 72 6.72 -13.82 1.17
N ALA A 73 6.22 -12.93 2.03
CA ALA A 73 5.28 -13.29 3.09
C ALA A 73 3.86 -13.60 2.58
N GLY A 74 3.58 -13.35 1.28
CA GLY A 74 2.31 -13.70 0.63
C GLY A 74 1.18 -12.71 0.88
N ALA A 75 1.48 -11.44 1.19
CA ALA A 75 0.47 -10.39 1.23
C ALA A 75 -0.15 -10.15 -0.17
N ASP A 76 -1.37 -9.66 -0.22
CA ASP A 76 -2.08 -9.40 -1.48
C ASP A 76 -1.78 -8.01 -2.05
N TYR A 77 -1.42 -7.07 -1.18
CA TYR A 77 -1.08 -5.70 -1.55
C TYR A 77 0.09 -5.14 -0.74
N ILE A 78 0.94 -4.39 -1.42
CA ILE A 78 1.73 -3.33 -0.81
C ILE A 78 0.87 -2.07 -0.78
N LYS A 79 0.79 -1.39 0.38
CA LYS A 79 0.19 -0.07 0.51
C LYS A 79 1.29 0.92 0.90
N THR A 80 1.43 2.01 0.15
CA THR A 80 2.57 2.93 0.30
C THR A 80 2.58 3.65 1.64
N GLY A 81 1.43 4.08 2.14
CA GLY A 81 1.37 4.84 3.39
C GLY A 81 -0.04 5.00 3.93
N THR A 82 -0.13 5.75 5.02
CA THR A 82 -1.39 6.20 5.64
C THR A 82 -1.84 7.57 5.12
N GLY A 83 -0.90 8.34 4.57
CA GLY A 83 -1.07 9.75 4.23
C GLY A 83 -0.81 10.72 5.38
N TRP A 84 -0.56 10.22 6.60
CA TRP A 84 -0.25 11.06 7.78
C TRP A 84 1.20 11.54 7.79
N ALA A 85 2.16 10.66 7.48
CA ALA A 85 3.57 10.99 7.52
C ALA A 85 4.03 11.82 6.30
N GLY A 86 3.25 11.80 5.21
CA GLY A 86 3.56 12.55 3.99
C GLY A 86 2.92 11.97 2.74
N ALA A 87 3.32 12.50 1.59
CA ALA A 87 2.82 12.09 0.29
C ALA A 87 3.68 10.99 -0.32
N THR A 88 3.04 10.00 -0.94
CA THR A 88 3.70 9.07 -1.85
C THR A 88 4.10 9.82 -3.12
N THR A 89 5.33 9.60 -3.60
CA THR A 89 5.85 10.16 -4.84
C THR A 89 5.94 9.08 -5.92
N LEU A 90 6.11 9.48 -7.19
CA LEU A 90 6.36 8.56 -8.30
C LEU A 90 7.63 7.74 -8.07
N HIS A 91 8.69 8.36 -7.52
CA HIS A 91 9.93 7.68 -7.15
C HIS A 91 9.69 6.49 -6.20
N HIS A 92 8.82 6.64 -5.19
CA HIS A 92 8.49 5.53 -4.30
C HIS A 92 7.80 4.37 -5.05
N ILE A 93 6.95 4.69 -6.04
CA ILE A 93 6.27 3.69 -6.87
C ILE A 93 7.29 2.97 -7.75
N ASP A 94 8.21 3.71 -8.39
CA ASP A 94 9.29 3.13 -9.20
C ASP A 94 10.12 2.12 -8.41
N LEU A 95 10.58 2.48 -7.20
CA LEU A 95 11.36 1.59 -6.34
C LEU A 95 10.62 0.29 -6.02
N ILE A 96 9.31 0.39 -5.71
CA ILE A 96 8.48 -0.78 -5.43
C ILE A 96 8.35 -1.63 -6.70
N LYS A 97 8.01 -1.01 -7.84
CA LYS A 97 7.79 -1.72 -9.11
C LYS A 97 9.08 -2.34 -9.65
N GLU A 98 10.23 -1.66 -9.53
CA GLU A 98 11.55 -2.25 -9.85
C GLU A 98 11.84 -3.51 -9.03
N THR A 99 11.37 -3.56 -7.78
CA THR A 99 11.66 -4.66 -6.86
C THR A 99 10.73 -5.85 -7.05
N VAL A 100 9.42 -5.61 -7.19
CA VAL A 100 8.39 -6.67 -7.16
C VAL A 100 7.60 -6.82 -8.48
N GLY A 101 7.78 -5.90 -9.42
CA GLY A 101 7.04 -5.90 -10.69
C GLY A 101 5.53 -5.92 -10.49
N ASP A 102 4.87 -6.82 -11.19
CA ASP A 102 3.41 -7.05 -11.11
C ASP A 102 3.04 -8.28 -10.24
N ALA A 103 4.01 -8.85 -9.52
CA ALA A 103 3.80 -10.03 -8.70
C ALA A 103 2.90 -9.79 -7.48
N ILE A 104 2.71 -8.53 -7.09
CA ILE A 104 1.83 -8.11 -6.00
C ILE A 104 1.11 -6.81 -6.38
N LYS A 105 -0.13 -6.65 -5.93
CA LYS A 105 -0.91 -5.44 -6.19
C LYS A 105 -0.39 -4.26 -5.38
N LEU A 106 -0.49 -3.05 -5.95
CA LEU A 106 -0.05 -1.83 -5.30
C LEU A 106 -1.25 -0.91 -5.01
N LYS A 107 -1.37 -0.47 -3.75
CA LYS A 107 -2.29 0.58 -3.31
C LYS A 107 -1.50 1.81 -2.90
N VAL A 108 -1.81 2.95 -3.50
CA VAL A 108 -1.24 4.25 -3.11
C VAL A 108 -2.20 4.99 -2.18
N ALA A 109 -1.67 5.56 -1.11
CA ALA A 109 -2.40 6.46 -0.22
C ALA A 109 -1.47 7.61 0.23
N GLY A 110 -2.02 8.82 0.25
CA GLY A 110 -1.30 10.06 0.51
C GLY A 110 -0.75 10.72 -0.77
N GLY A 111 -1.05 12.00 -0.96
CA GLY A 111 -0.52 12.81 -2.05
C GLY A 111 -1.32 12.82 -3.36
N VAL A 112 -2.26 11.95 -3.57
CA VAL A 112 -3.10 11.92 -4.78
C VAL A 112 -4.16 13.02 -4.68
N ARG A 113 -3.97 14.10 -5.43
CA ARG A 113 -4.83 15.30 -5.35
C ARG A 113 -5.42 15.75 -6.68
N THR A 114 -4.86 15.32 -7.80
CA THR A 114 -5.29 15.68 -9.15
C THR A 114 -5.52 14.45 -10.01
N LEU A 115 -6.33 14.56 -11.04
CA LEU A 115 -6.58 13.49 -12.00
C LEU A 115 -5.29 13.09 -12.72
N ASP A 116 -4.46 14.06 -13.13
CA ASP A 116 -3.20 13.77 -13.82
C ASP A 116 -2.27 12.92 -12.97
N THR A 117 -2.07 13.28 -11.69
CA THR A 117 -1.27 12.45 -10.77
C THR A 117 -1.84 11.04 -10.61
N LEU A 118 -3.16 10.92 -10.51
CA LEU A 118 -3.82 9.61 -10.43
C LEU A 118 -3.56 8.77 -11.67
N LEU A 119 -3.73 9.36 -12.86
CA LEU A 119 -3.54 8.68 -14.14
C LEU A 119 -2.08 8.27 -14.35
N GLU A 120 -1.12 9.14 -14.00
CA GLU A 120 0.29 8.82 -14.06
C GLU A 120 0.64 7.62 -13.16
N MET A 121 0.21 7.62 -11.91
CA MET A 121 0.39 6.49 -11.00
C MET A 121 -0.32 5.22 -11.50
N TYR A 122 -1.51 5.36 -12.09
CA TYR A 122 -2.24 4.24 -12.69
C TYR A 122 -1.45 3.61 -13.85
N GLN A 123 -0.86 4.42 -14.72
CA GLN A 123 0.01 3.95 -15.81
C GLN A 123 1.25 3.21 -15.30
N MET A 124 1.74 3.56 -14.11
CA MET A 124 2.83 2.85 -13.43
C MET A 124 2.39 1.52 -12.77
N GLY A 125 1.11 1.13 -12.93
CA GLY A 125 0.57 -0.15 -12.42
C GLY A 125 0.03 -0.09 -10.99
N VAL A 126 -0.32 1.09 -10.49
CA VAL A 126 -1.09 1.21 -9.25
C VAL A 126 -2.52 0.76 -9.49
N SER A 127 -3.00 -0.20 -8.70
CA SER A 127 -4.31 -0.83 -8.89
C SER A 127 -5.39 -0.26 -7.97
N ARG A 128 -5.03 0.51 -6.94
CA ARG A 128 -5.97 1.08 -5.98
C ARG A 128 -5.44 2.38 -5.36
N PHE A 129 -6.33 3.32 -5.11
CA PHE A 129 -6.00 4.62 -4.53
C PHE A 129 -6.79 4.88 -3.25
N GLY A 130 -6.10 5.41 -2.23
CA GLY A 130 -6.70 5.97 -1.02
C GLY A 130 -6.64 7.48 -1.11
N ILE A 131 -7.78 8.12 -1.36
CA ILE A 131 -7.89 9.55 -1.64
C ILE A 131 -8.80 10.19 -0.60
N GLY A 132 -8.37 11.33 -0.07
CA GLY A 132 -9.21 12.11 0.84
C GLY A 132 -10.45 12.67 0.14
N TYR A 133 -11.57 12.76 0.85
CA TYR A 133 -12.89 13.14 0.32
C TYR A 133 -12.86 14.36 -0.63
N LYS A 134 -12.23 15.48 -0.22
CA LYS A 134 -12.17 16.69 -1.03
C LYS A 134 -11.44 16.49 -2.38
N SER A 135 -10.29 15.82 -2.33
CA SER A 135 -9.53 15.50 -3.55
C SER A 135 -10.27 14.51 -4.45
N ALA A 136 -10.98 13.55 -3.86
CA ALA A 136 -11.78 12.60 -4.63
C ALA A 136 -12.88 13.30 -5.42
N LEU A 137 -13.60 14.26 -4.81
CA LEU A 137 -14.62 15.05 -5.52
C LEU A 137 -14.01 15.84 -6.68
N SER A 138 -12.90 16.57 -6.44
CA SER A 138 -12.26 17.35 -7.51
C SER A 138 -11.77 16.47 -8.65
N ILE A 139 -11.21 15.30 -8.37
CA ILE A 139 -10.76 14.35 -9.39
C ILE A 139 -11.95 13.81 -10.20
N MET A 140 -13.07 13.49 -9.55
CA MET A 140 -14.28 13.02 -10.23
C MET A 140 -14.88 14.10 -11.14
N GLU A 141 -14.98 15.35 -10.66
CA GLU A 141 -15.47 16.49 -11.45
C GLU A 141 -14.57 16.72 -12.67
N GLU A 142 -13.26 16.67 -12.51
CA GLU A 142 -12.31 16.82 -13.60
C GLU A 142 -12.44 15.69 -14.63
N CYS A 143 -12.62 14.45 -14.18
CA CYS A 143 -12.81 13.29 -15.06
C CYS A 143 -14.08 13.46 -15.92
N ILE A 144 -15.21 13.82 -15.31
CA ILE A 144 -16.48 14.06 -16.02
C ILE A 144 -16.32 15.19 -17.05
N ASN A 145 -15.65 16.29 -16.68
CA ASN A 145 -15.44 17.41 -17.58
C ASN A 145 -14.58 17.05 -18.79
N ARG A 146 -13.58 16.18 -18.65
CA ARG A 146 -12.76 15.70 -19.78
C ARG A 146 -13.56 14.83 -20.74
N GLU A 147 -14.39 13.90 -20.21
CA GLU A 147 -15.24 13.01 -21.03
C GLU A 147 -16.32 13.78 -21.81
N THR A 148 -16.80 14.92 -21.29
CA THR A 148 -17.85 15.73 -21.96
C THR A 148 -17.31 16.66 -23.03
N HIS A 149 -15.99 16.82 -23.15
CA HIS A 149 -15.33 17.69 -24.13
C HIS A 149 -14.54 16.91 -25.21
N GLU A 150 -14.55 15.57 -25.17
CA GLU A 150 -14.13 14.68 -26.25
C GLU A 150 -15.33 14.29 -27.16
#